data_912881db6b9f15e6efd8c0ebaae1b696
#
_entry.id   912881db6b9f15e6efd8c0ebaae1b696
#
_cell.length_a   1.000
_cell.length_b   1.000
_cell.length_c   1.000
_cell.angle_alpha   90.00
_cell.angle_beta   90.00
_cell.angle_gamma   90.00
#
_symmetry.space_group_name_H-M   'P 1'
#
loop_
_entity.id
_entity.type
_entity.pdbx_description
1 polymer ?
#
loop_
_entity_poly.entity_id
_entity_poly.type
_entity_poly.pdbx_seq_one_letter_code
_entity_poly.pdbx_strand_id
1 'polypeptide(L)'
;MNNTEHFGKLTERMQAFREEVLDAKPYIDAQRAVLATEAYKENQNQPRVMVRALMLQKILEGMSIYIDDKSLIAGNQATKNKNAPIFPEYTMEFVMNELDLFEKRDGDVFYITEETKEQLREIAPFWENNNLRARGEALLPEEVDVFMETGVFGMEGKLNAGDAHLAVNYQRILSDGLKGYEKRVKELRAALDFTDPESIDKNVFYKAVLTVIEAVRDFAQRYSKLAKELADKETDAKRKEELLQMSKICAKVPYEPANSFREAVQSVWFIQLILQIESNGHSLSYGRFDQYMYPYYMKDINEGKITKEDALELLTCLWIKTLTINKVRSQSHTLSSAGSPMYQNVTIGGQTTDKKDAVNELSFVVLQSVAQTRLTQPNLTVRYHANIDKHFFDECIEVMKLGFGMPALNNDEIIIPSFINWGVKEEDAYNYSAIGCVETAVPGKWGYRCTGMSYINFPRVLLLSLIHI
;
A
#
# COMPACT_ATOMS: atom_id res chain seq x y z
N MET A 1 25.27 26.84 -4.04
CA MET A 1 25.47 25.68 -3.15
C MET A 1 24.65 24.53 -3.70
N ASN A 2 25.21 23.33 -3.78
CA ASN A 2 24.41 22.18 -4.22
C ASN A 2 23.32 21.92 -3.17
N ASN A 3 22.05 22.14 -3.50
CA ASN A 3 20.89 21.94 -2.61
C ASN A 3 20.85 20.54 -1.94
N THR A 4 21.65 19.60 -2.44
CA THR A 4 21.77 18.24 -1.89
C THR A 4 22.49 18.15 -0.56
N GLU A 5 23.33 19.12 -0.22
CA GLU A 5 24.07 19.14 1.06
C GLU A 5 23.20 19.63 2.22
N HIS A 6 22.15 20.39 1.92
CA HIS A 6 21.23 20.95 2.91
C HIS A 6 20.52 19.88 3.77
N PHE A 7 20.03 18.81 3.14
CA PHE A 7 19.30 17.73 3.84
C PHE A 7 20.20 16.62 4.38
N GLY A 8 21.54 16.74 4.20
CA GLY A 8 22.47 15.68 4.56
C GLY A 8 22.45 14.48 3.60
N LYS A 9 23.25 13.47 3.93
CA LYS A 9 23.39 12.26 3.13
C LYS A 9 22.75 11.07 3.83
N LEU A 10 22.34 10.07 3.05
CA LEU A 10 21.99 8.76 3.58
C LEU A 10 23.18 8.15 4.32
N THR A 11 22.92 7.31 5.33
CA THR A 11 23.95 6.43 5.87
C THR A 11 24.48 5.51 4.76
N GLU A 12 25.73 5.05 4.86
CA GLU A 12 26.32 4.12 3.87
C GLU A 12 25.43 2.88 3.65
N ARG A 13 24.85 2.37 4.73
CA ARG A 13 23.91 1.26 4.71
C ARG A 13 22.65 1.57 3.88
N MET A 14 22.01 2.70 4.12
CA MET A 14 20.79 3.09 3.42
C MET A 14 21.08 3.47 1.97
N GLN A 15 22.24 4.06 1.69
CA GLN A 15 22.67 4.30 0.32
C GLN A 15 22.83 2.99 -0.45
N ALA A 16 23.53 2.02 0.12
CA ALA A 16 23.72 0.71 -0.48
C ALA A 16 22.39 -0.06 -0.66
N PHE A 17 21.46 0.05 0.29
CA PHE A 17 20.14 -0.58 0.18
C PHE A 17 19.29 0.07 -0.91
N ARG A 18 19.33 1.41 -0.99
CA ARG A 18 18.65 2.17 -2.05
C ARG A 18 19.15 1.77 -3.44
N GLU A 19 20.45 1.71 -3.64
CA GLU A 19 21.09 1.33 -4.91
C GLU A 19 20.69 -0.09 -5.30
N GLU A 20 20.80 -1.05 -4.38
CA GLU A 20 20.37 -2.44 -4.61
C GLU A 20 18.91 -2.54 -5.07
N VAL A 21 18.00 -1.81 -4.42
CA VAL A 21 16.58 -1.82 -4.81
C VAL A 21 16.35 -1.12 -6.14
N LEU A 22 17.05 -0.03 -6.44
CA LEU A 22 16.91 0.68 -7.73
C LEU A 22 17.40 -0.18 -8.90
N ASP A 23 18.52 -0.89 -8.71
CA ASP A 23 19.15 -1.73 -9.73
C ASP A 23 18.47 -3.10 -9.88
N ALA A 24 17.62 -3.48 -8.90
CA ALA A 24 16.89 -4.75 -8.97
C ALA A 24 15.99 -4.81 -10.20
N LYS A 25 16.14 -5.90 -10.97
CA LYS A 25 15.28 -6.18 -12.12
C LYS A 25 13.92 -6.68 -11.66
N PRO A 26 12.81 -6.10 -12.13
CA PRO A 26 11.47 -6.55 -11.76
C PRO A 26 11.11 -7.83 -12.53
N TYR A 27 10.95 -8.94 -11.80
CA TYR A 27 10.44 -10.19 -12.37
C TYR A 27 8.96 -10.36 -12.05
N ILE A 28 8.23 -10.99 -12.96
CA ILE A 28 6.89 -11.50 -12.68
C ILE A 28 7.01 -12.68 -11.72
N ASP A 29 6.15 -12.69 -10.71
CA ASP A 29 6.15 -13.69 -9.63
C ASP A 29 4.80 -14.41 -9.60
N ALA A 30 4.80 -15.72 -9.90
CA ALA A 30 3.60 -16.53 -9.93
C ALA A 30 3.18 -17.07 -8.55
N GLN A 31 4.04 -17.01 -7.52
CA GLN A 31 3.79 -17.70 -6.25
C GLN A 31 2.45 -17.31 -5.62
N ARG A 32 2.15 -16.00 -5.56
CA ARG A 32 0.86 -15.52 -5.05
C ARG A 32 -0.31 -16.07 -5.86
N ALA A 33 -0.20 -16.07 -7.19
CA ALA A 33 -1.26 -16.52 -8.08
C ALA A 33 -1.57 -18.01 -7.92
N VAL A 34 -0.54 -18.83 -7.75
CA VAL A 34 -0.68 -20.26 -7.48
C VAL A 34 -1.41 -20.49 -6.16
N LEU A 35 -0.95 -19.86 -5.07
CA LEU A 35 -1.57 -19.99 -3.75
C LEU A 35 -3.02 -19.48 -3.73
N ALA A 36 -3.30 -18.37 -4.42
CA ALA A 36 -4.67 -17.87 -4.58
C ALA A 36 -5.56 -18.86 -5.32
N THR A 37 -5.05 -19.46 -6.40
CA THR A 37 -5.78 -20.46 -7.19
C THR A 37 -6.12 -21.70 -6.38
N GLU A 38 -5.16 -22.22 -5.61
CA GLU A 38 -5.39 -23.33 -4.69
C GLU A 38 -6.48 -23.01 -3.67
N ALA A 39 -6.38 -21.85 -3.01
CA ALA A 39 -7.37 -21.42 -2.03
C ALA A 39 -8.78 -21.31 -2.62
N TYR A 40 -8.91 -20.77 -3.82
CA TYR A 40 -10.21 -20.69 -4.52
C TYR A 40 -10.75 -22.06 -4.91
N LYS A 41 -9.90 -22.97 -5.41
CA LYS A 41 -10.30 -24.35 -5.74
C LYS A 41 -10.78 -25.13 -4.50
N GLU A 42 -10.08 -24.99 -3.38
CA GLU A 42 -10.41 -25.67 -2.12
C GLU A 42 -11.71 -25.16 -1.47
N ASN A 43 -12.08 -23.90 -1.73
CA ASN A 43 -13.15 -23.21 -1.00
C ASN A 43 -14.33 -22.74 -1.89
N GLN A 44 -14.58 -23.38 -3.04
CA GLN A 44 -15.61 -22.98 -4.01
C GLN A 44 -17.03 -22.87 -3.42
N ASN A 45 -17.32 -23.67 -2.39
CA ASN A 45 -18.64 -23.73 -1.74
C ASN A 45 -18.82 -22.74 -0.59
N GLN A 46 -17.81 -21.92 -0.29
CA GLN A 46 -17.87 -20.91 0.78
C GLN A 46 -18.45 -19.57 0.25
N PRO A 47 -19.07 -18.75 1.12
CA PRO A 47 -19.41 -17.38 0.78
C PRO A 47 -18.19 -16.59 0.31
N ARG A 48 -18.35 -15.69 -0.68
CA ARG A 48 -17.23 -14.99 -1.33
C ARG A 48 -16.31 -14.24 -0.36
N VAL A 49 -16.87 -13.60 0.66
CA VAL A 49 -16.08 -12.90 1.70
C VAL A 49 -15.19 -13.88 2.47
N MET A 50 -15.67 -15.11 2.71
CA MET A 50 -14.89 -16.14 3.37
C MET A 50 -13.81 -16.72 2.45
N VAL A 51 -14.11 -16.96 1.17
CA VAL A 51 -13.12 -17.38 0.17
C VAL A 51 -11.96 -16.37 0.11
N ARG A 52 -12.28 -15.07 0.13
CA ARG A 52 -11.27 -14.00 0.12
C ARG A 52 -10.38 -14.03 1.37
N ALA A 53 -10.96 -14.24 2.54
CA ALA A 53 -10.22 -14.35 3.79
C ALA A 53 -9.29 -15.59 3.79
N LEU A 54 -9.80 -16.74 3.35
CA LEU A 54 -9.02 -17.98 3.24
C LEU A 54 -7.92 -17.90 2.16
N MET A 55 -8.16 -17.18 1.07
CA MET A 55 -7.14 -16.90 0.06
C MET A 55 -5.99 -16.09 0.69
N LEU A 56 -6.29 -15.00 1.39
CA LEU A 56 -5.26 -14.21 2.03
C LEU A 56 -4.49 -15.02 3.08
N GLN A 57 -5.20 -15.81 3.88
CA GLN A 57 -4.57 -16.74 4.83
C GLN A 57 -3.59 -17.67 4.13
N LYS A 58 -4.02 -18.38 3.09
CA LYS A 58 -3.18 -19.33 2.33
C LYS A 58 -1.94 -18.64 1.74
N ILE A 59 -2.09 -17.42 1.22
CA ILE A 59 -0.98 -16.63 0.70
C ILE A 59 0.01 -16.29 1.82
N LEU A 60 -0.45 -15.74 2.93
CA LEU A 60 0.40 -15.33 4.05
C LEU A 60 1.10 -16.51 4.74
N GLU A 61 0.49 -17.69 4.75
CA GLU A 61 1.08 -18.94 5.25
C GLU A 61 2.10 -19.54 4.27
N GLY A 62 1.81 -19.52 2.97
CA GLY A 62 2.57 -20.25 1.95
C GLY A 62 3.66 -19.44 1.25
N MET A 63 3.56 -18.12 1.20
CA MET A 63 4.53 -17.31 0.46
C MET A 63 5.93 -17.36 1.08
N SER A 64 6.94 -17.28 0.21
CA SER A 64 8.34 -17.16 0.64
C SER A 64 8.58 -15.83 1.36
N ILE A 65 9.27 -15.91 2.50
CA ILE A 65 9.66 -14.72 3.27
C ILE A 65 11.18 -14.62 3.35
N TYR A 66 11.69 -13.38 3.38
CA TYR A 66 13.09 -13.06 3.59
C TYR A 66 13.26 -11.74 4.33
N ILE A 67 14.46 -11.51 4.86
CA ILE A 67 14.87 -10.25 5.47
C ILE A 67 16.13 -9.81 4.75
N ASP A 68 16.08 -8.62 4.14
CA ASP A 68 17.26 -8.04 3.47
C ASP A 68 18.35 -7.72 4.51
N ASP A 69 19.61 -7.98 4.18
CA ASP A 69 20.76 -7.78 5.08
C ASP A 69 20.89 -6.33 5.56
N LYS A 70 20.49 -5.38 4.72
CA LYS A 70 20.55 -3.95 5.01
C LYS A 70 19.26 -3.39 5.65
N SER A 71 18.17 -4.16 5.67
CA SER A 71 16.88 -3.68 6.15
C SER A 71 16.80 -3.65 7.68
N LEU A 72 16.18 -2.59 8.21
CA LEU A 72 15.83 -2.43 9.61
C LEU A 72 14.43 -2.95 9.95
N ILE A 73 13.62 -3.27 8.95
CA ILE A 73 12.24 -3.75 9.07
C ILE A 73 12.02 -5.02 8.25
N ALA A 74 11.17 -5.91 8.77
CA ALA A 74 10.82 -7.18 8.13
C ALA A 74 9.60 -7.03 7.21
N GLY A 75 9.55 -7.82 6.14
CA GLY A 75 8.40 -7.92 5.25
C GLY A 75 8.75 -7.78 3.77
N ASN A 76 8.21 -8.68 2.94
CA ASN A 76 8.35 -8.66 1.48
C ASN A 76 7.04 -9.01 0.80
N GLN A 77 6.76 -8.41 -0.38
CA GLN A 77 5.56 -8.65 -1.16
C GLN A 77 5.66 -9.91 -2.04
N ALA A 78 6.83 -10.22 -2.51
CA ALA A 78 7.11 -11.26 -3.49
C ALA A 78 8.43 -11.96 -3.16
N THR A 79 8.85 -12.92 -3.95
CA THR A 79 10.07 -13.74 -3.68
C THR A 79 11.38 -12.95 -3.68
N LYS A 80 11.40 -11.77 -4.32
CA LYS A 80 12.56 -10.83 -4.33
C LYS A 80 12.06 -9.38 -4.38
N ASN A 81 12.96 -8.45 -4.06
CA ASN A 81 12.70 -7.02 -4.19
C ASN A 81 12.27 -6.66 -5.62
N LYS A 82 11.24 -5.83 -5.75
CA LYS A 82 10.61 -5.38 -7.00
C LYS A 82 9.97 -6.47 -7.87
N ASN A 83 10.00 -7.75 -7.47
CA ASN A 83 9.19 -8.74 -8.15
C ASN A 83 7.70 -8.38 -8.04
N ALA A 84 6.97 -8.58 -9.14
CA ALA A 84 5.58 -8.19 -9.25
C ALA A 84 4.67 -9.44 -9.23
N PRO A 85 3.88 -9.64 -8.16
CA PRO A 85 2.96 -10.76 -8.06
C PRO A 85 1.79 -10.60 -9.03
N ILE A 86 1.26 -11.72 -9.51
CA ILE A 86 0.04 -11.78 -10.31
C ILE A 86 -1.17 -11.96 -9.41
N PHE A 87 -2.27 -11.30 -9.79
CA PHE A 87 -3.55 -11.28 -9.10
C PHE A 87 -4.65 -11.82 -10.02
N PRO A 88 -4.74 -13.14 -10.20
CA PRO A 88 -5.60 -13.74 -11.22
C PRO A 88 -7.10 -13.55 -10.94
N GLU A 89 -7.47 -13.28 -9.68
CA GLU A 89 -8.84 -13.01 -9.27
C GLU A 89 -9.41 -11.69 -9.81
N TYR A 90 -8.54 -10.78 -10.25
CA TYR A 90 -8.96 -9.54 -10.91
C TYR A 90 -8.97 -9.67 -12.42
N THR A 91 -7.90 -10.17 -13.02
CA THR A 91 -7.80 -10.40 -14.46
C THR A 91 -6.66 -11.37 -14.76
N MET A 92 -6.86 -12.25 -15.72
CA MET A 92 -5.84 -13.15 -16.25
C MET A 92 -5.60 -12.94 -17.74
N GLU A 93 -6.54 -12.31 -18.43
CA GLU A 93 -6.54 -12.15 -19.88
C GLU A 93 -5.30 -11.43 -20.41
N PHE A 94 -5.03 -10.18 -19.93
CA PHE A 94 -3.88 -9.45 -20.42
C PHE A 94 -2.56 -10.14 -20.05
N VAL A 95 -2.50 -10.82 -18.91
CA VAL A 95 -1.32 -11.57 -18.46
C VAL A 95 -0.97 -12.65 -19.47
N MET A 96 -1.97 -13.39 -19.92
CA MET A 96 -1.79 -14.47 -20.91
C MET A 96 -1.49 -13.93 -22.31
N ASN A 97 -2.17 -12.87 -22.72
CA ASN A 97 -1.96 -12.24 -24.02
C ASN A 97 -0.58 -11.60 -24.17
N GLU A 98 -0.02 -11.12 -23.06
CA GLU A 98 1.26 -10.42 -23.03
C GLU A 98 2.43 -11.27 -22.47
N LEU A 99 2.22 -12.56 -22.21
CA LEU A 99 3.16 -13.44 -21.50
C LEU A 99 4.55 -13.49 -22.16
N ASP A 100 4.64 -13.41 -23.48
CA ASP A 100 5.88 -13.39 -24.26
C ASP A 100 6.31 -11.97 -24.69
N LEU A 101 5.60 -10.97 -24.23
CA LEU A 101 5.81 -9.55 -24.58
C LEU A 101 6.35 -8.71 -23.43
N PHE A 102 6.25 -9.15 -22.18
CA PHE A 102 6.65 -8.38 -21.00
C PHE A 102 8.08 -7.84 -21.06
N GLU A 103 9.02 -8.63 -21.60
CA GLU A 103 10.43 -8.24 -21.75
C GLU A 103 10.67 -7.32 -22.97
N LYS A 104 9.70 -7.18 -23.87
CA LYS A 104 9.79 -6.42 -25.11
C LYS A 104 9.10 -5.07 -25.05
N ARG A 105 8.57 -4.69 -23.89
CA ARG A 105 7.86 -3.43 -23.70
C ARG A 105 8.83 -2.24 -23.77
N ASP A 106 8.38 -1.12 -24.30
CA ASP A 106 9.15 0.13 -24.34
C ASP A 106 9.23 0.83 -22.97
N GLY A 107 8.30 0.51 -22.05
CA GLY A 107 8.25 1.00 -20.68
C GLY A 107 7.71 -0.08 -19.74
N ASP A 108 8.02 0.01 -18.44
CA ASP A 108 7.64 -0.98 -17.42
C ASP A 108 7.96 -2.42 -17.86
N VAL A 109 9.22 -2.64 -18.22
CA VAL A 109 9.73 -3.95 -18.61
C VAL A 109 9.71 -4.88 -17.41
N PHE A 110 9.09 -6.05 -17.56
CA PHE A 110 9.14 -7.14 -16.59
C PHE A 110 9.84 -8.34 -17.18
N TYR A 111 10.77 -8.91 -16.44
CA TYR A 111 11.40 -10.17 -16.77
C TYR A 111 10.52 -11.34 -16.33
N ILE A 112 10.56 -12.45 -17.05
CA ILE A 112 9.77 -13.63 -16.71
C ILE A 112 10.54 -14.90 -17.05
N THR A 113 10.58 -15.87 -16.15
CA THR A 113 11.21 -17.17 -16.39
C THR A 113 10.24 -18.13 -17.09
N GLU A 114 10.75 -19.12 -17.80
CA GLU A 114 9.91 -20.15 -18.42
C GLU A 114 9.11 -20.93 -17.36
N GLU A 115 9.71 -21.22 -16.21
CA GLU A 115 9.00 -21.83 -15.07
C GLU A 115 7.79 -21.00 -14.64
N THR A 116 7.96 -19.68 -14.51
CA THR A 116 6.85 -18.76 -14.17
C THR A 116 5.76 -18.76 -15.23
N LYS A 117 6.14 -18.81 -16.52
CA LYS A 117 5.17 -18.91 -17.64
C LYS A 117 4.37 -20.20 -17.58
N GLU A 118 5.05 -21.33 -17.30
CA GLU A 118 4.38 -22.64 -17.16
C GLU A 118 3.39 -22.64 -16.00
N GLN A 119 3.78 -22.12 -14.83
CA GLN A 119 2.88 -21.99 -13.67
C GLN A 119 1.65 -21.14 -14.00
N LEU A 120 1.83 -20.00 -14.70
CA LEU A 120 0.72 -19.14 -15.08
C LEU A 120 -0.20 -19.81 -16.12
N ARG A 121 0.34 -20.54 -17.09
CA ARG A 121 -0.46 -21.32 -18.06
C ARG A 121 -1.27 -22.42 -17.38
N GLU A 122 -0.72 -23.08 -16.37
CA GLU A 122 -1.42 -24.13 -15.61
C GLU A 122 -2.64 -23.61 -14.86
N ILE A 123 -2.54 -22.42 -14.24
CA ILE A 123 -3.65 -21.86 -13.47
C ILE A 123 -4.65 -21.07 -14.30
N ALA A 124 -4.28 -20.57 -15.48
CA ALA A 124 -5.09 -19.67 -16.30
C ALA A 124 -6.50 -20.21 -16.63
N PRO A 125 -6.69 -21.52 -17.00
CA PRO A 125 -8.02 -22.03 -17.33
C PRO A 125 -9.04 -21.94 -16.18
N PHE A 126 -8.58 -22.01 -14.92
CA PHE A 126 -9.47 -21.84 -13.78
C PHE A 126 -10.04 -20.42 -13.69
N TRP A 127 -9.27 -19.42 -14.13
CA TRP A 127 -9.59 -18.00 -14.01
C TRP A 127 -10.29 -17.42 -15.24
N GLU A 128 -10.41 -18.15 -16.35
CA GLU A 128 -10.97 -17.65 -17.61
C GLU A 128 -12.32 -16.93 -17.42
N ASN A 129 -13.25 -17.54 -16.64
CA ASN A 129 -14.56 -16.96 -16.33
C ASN A 129 -14.76 -16.67 -14.82
N ASN A 130 -13.72 -16.81 -14.01
CA ASN A 130 -13.80 -16.67 -12.55
C ASN A 130 -13.17 -15.38 -11.99
N ASN A 131 -12.66 -14.50 -12.84
CA ASN A 131 -12.04 -13.25 -12.43
C ASN A 131 -13.04 -12.08 -12.46
N LEU A 132 -12.69 -10.97 -11.81
CA LEU A 132 -13.53 -9.78 -11.70
C LEU A 132 -13.84 -9.17 -13.07
N ARG A 133 -12.83 -9.07 -13.97
CA ARG A 133 -12.98 -8.49 -15.30
C ARG A 133 -13.98 -9.28 -16.13
N ALA A 134 -13.78 -10.58 -16.31
CA ALA A 134 -14.65 -11.44 -17.09
C ALA A 134 -16.12 -11.39 -16.61
N ARG A 135 -16.30 -11.35 -15.28
CA ARG A 135 -17.65 -11.22 -14.70
C ARG A 135 -18.27 -9.85 -14.91
N GLY A 136 -17.45 -8.80 -14.85
CA GLY A 136 -17.90 -7.42 -15.12
C GLY A 136 -18.32 -7.25 -16.58
N GLU A 137 -17.49 -7.72 -17.51
CA GLU A 137 -17.78 -7.70 -18.95
C GLU A 137 -19.04 -8.48 -19.32
N ALA A 138 -19.24 -9.66 -18.72
CA ALA A 138 -20.46 -10.45 -18.93
C ALA A 138 -21.77 -9.77 -18.48
N LEU A 139 -21.69 -8.69 -17.72
CA LEU A 139 -22.85 -7.88 -17.28
C LEU A 139 -23.10 -6.66 -18.16
N LEU A 140 -22.22 -6.38 -19.13
CA LEU A 140 -22.38 -5.22 -20.01
C LEU A 140 -23.45 -5.48 -21.07
N PRO A 141 -24.25 -4.46 -21.41
CA PRO A 141 -25.10 -4.52 -22.61
C PRO A 141 -24.24 -4.59 -23.88
N GLU A 142 -24.74 -5.33 -24.90
CA GLU A 142 -24.03 -5.47 -26.19
C GLU A 142 -23.68 -4.14 -26.86
N GLU A 143 -24.49 -3.11 -26.65
CA GLU A 143 -24.24 -1.78 -27.20
C GLU A 143 -22.96 -1.13 -26.67
N VAL A 144 -22.51 -1.52 -25.47
CA VAL A 144 -21.27 -1.00 -24.87
C VAL A 144 -20.04 -1.52 -25.61
N ASP A 145 -20.08 -2.74 -26.13
CA ASP A 145 -18.97 -3.34 -26.89
C ASP A 145 -18.65 -2.50 -28.12
N VAL A 146 -19.66 -1.98 -28.82
CA VAL A 146 -19.49 -1.09 -29.98
C VAL A 146 -18.73 0.18 -29.58
N PHE A 147 -19.05 0.77 -28.42
CA PHE A 147 -18.34 1.97 -27.95
C PHE A 147 -16.90 1.64 -27.51
N MET A 148 -16.65 0.46 -26.99
CA MET A 148 -15.31 -0.01 -26.64
C MET A 148 -14.46 -0.24 -27.88
N GLU A 149 -15.00 -0.92 -28.92
CA GLU A 149 -14.32 -1.17 -30.20
C GLU A 149 -13.96 0.15 -30.93
N THR A 150 -14.83 1.14 -30.85
CA THR A 150 -14.55 2.47 -31.47
C THR A 150 -13.52 3.29 -30.70
N GLY A 151 -13.14 2.87 -29.49
CA GLY A 151 -12.23 3.62 -28.62
C GLY A 151 -12.85 4.86 -27.97
N VAL A 152 -14.16 5.00 -27.97
CA VAL A 152 -14.92 6.06 -27.28
C VAL A 152 -15.01 5.78 -25.78
N PHE A 153 -15.13 4.53 -25.43
CA PHE A 153 -15.28 4.07 -24.05
C PHE A 153 -14.25 3.00 -23.73
N GLY A 154 -13.72 3.02 -22.51
CA GLY A 154 -12.79 2.01 -22.01
C GLY A 154 -13.05 1.68 -20.56
N MET A 155 -12.85 0.41 -20.17
CA MET A 155 -13.07 -0.12 -18.82
C MET A 155 -11.80 -0.74 -18.23
N GLU A 156 -10.64 -0.16 -18.46
CA GLU A 156 -9.38 -0.78 -18.05
C GLU A 156 -9.06 -0.61 -16.56
N GLY A 157 -9.57 0.41 -15.91
CA GLY A 157 -9.13 0.82 -14.59
C GLY A 157 -9.19 -0.29 -13.53
N LYS A 158 -10.25 -0.30 -12.73
CA LYS A 158 -10.32 -1.16 -11.54
C LYS A 158 -10.76 -2.58 -11.80
N LEU A 159 -11.36 -2.89 -12.92
CA LEU A 159 -11.65 -4.27 -13.31
C LEU A 159 -10.36 -5.08 -13.48
N ASN A 160 -9.27 -4.45 -13.95
CA ASN A 160 -7.98 -5.08 -14.08
C ASN A 160 -7.11 -4.96 -12.82
N ALA A 161 -7.25 -3.85 -12.10
CA ALA A 161 -6.36 -3.52 -10.99
C ALA A 161 -6.90 -3.91 -9.61
N GLY A 162 -8.22 -3.97 -9.42
CA GLY A 162 -8.83 -4.30 -8.13
C GLY A 162 -8.97 -3.11 -7.18
N ASP A 163 -9.36 -3.42 -5.95
CA ASP A 163 -9.68 -2.45 -4.91
C ASP A 163 -8.45 -1.75 -4.35
N ALA A 164 -8.55 -0.44 -4.18
CA ALA A 164 -7.55 0.37 -3.51
C ALA A 164 -8.07 1.79 -3.23
N HIS A 165 -7.24 2.82 -3.29
CA HIS A 165 -7.61 4.21 -3.01
C HIS A 165 -8.21 4.38 -1.62
N LEU A 166 -7.45 4.01 -0.60
CA LEU A 166 -7.84 4.20 0.79
C LEU A 166 -6.65 4.64 1.64
N ALA A 167 -6.95 5.32 2.75
CA ALA A 167 -6.03 5.57 3.83
C ALA A 167 -6.47 4.76 5.06
N VAL A 168 -5.55 3.98 5.59
CA VAL A 168 -5.81 3.09 6.73
C VAL A 168 -5.92 3.89 8.02
N ASN A 169 -6.74 3.45 8.96
CA ASN A 169 -6.75 3.99 10.33
C ASN A 169 -5.57 3.44 11.14
N TYR A 170 -4.36 3.87 10.76
CA TYR A 170 -3.14 3.44 11.46
C TYR A 170 -3.13 3.85 12.93
N GLN A 171 -3.70 5.00 13.26
CA GLN A 171 -3.80 5.45 14.66
C GLN A 171 -4.43 4.36 15.53
N ARG A 172 -5.54 3.78 15.07
CA ARG A 172 -6.24 2.73 15.81
C ARG A 172 -5.49 1.39 15.78
N ILE A 173 -4.84 1.05 14.68
CA ILE A 173 -3.99 -0.14 14.62
C ILE A 173 -2.86 -0.05 15.64
N LEU A 174 -2.23 1.11 15.76
CA LEU A 174 -1.12 1.31 16.70
C LEU A 174 -1.56 1.31 18.17
N SER A 175 -2.74 1.90 18.48
CA SER A 175 -3.25 1.99 19.86
C SER A 175 -3.86 0.69 20.37
N ASP A 176 -4.61 -0.03 19.53
CA ASP A 176 -5.40 -1.19 19.95
C ASP A 176 -4.76 -2.52 19.55
N GLY A 177 -3.91 -2.49 18.52
CA GLY A 177 -3.44 -3.69 17.82
C GLY A 177 -4.58 -4.42 17.12
N LEU A 178 -4.27 -5.44 16.36
CA LEU A 178 -5.30 -6.34 15.80
C LEU A 178 -6.02 -7.12 16.89
N LYS A 179 -5.41 -7.30 18.06
CA LYS A 179 -6.01 -7.89 19.25
C LYS A 179 -7.25 -7.12 19.72
N GLY A 180 -7.22 -5.79 19.66
CA GLY A 180 -8.39 -4.96 19.98
C GLY A 180 -9.53 -5.18 19.00
N TYR A 181 -9.24 -5.30 17.71
CA TYR A 181 -10.22 -5.65 16.68
C TYR A 181 -10.77 -7.07 16.88
N GLU A 182 -9.90 -8.05 17.15
CA GLU A 182 -10.30 -9.44 17.45
C GLU A 182 -11.30 -9.50 18.60
N LYS A 183 -10.98 -8.81 19.72
CA LYS A 183 -11.86 -8.73 20.87
C LYS A 183 -13.23 -8.18 20.49
N ARG A 184 -13.27 -7.04 19.83
CA ARG A 184 -14.51 -6.38 19.39
C ARG A 184 -15.34 -7.27 18.45
N VAL A 185 -14.68 -7.94 17.49
CA VAL A 185 -15.39 -8.83 16.55
C VAL A 185 -15.98 -10.04 17.26
N LYS A 186 -15.25 -10.62 18.24
CA LYS A 186 -15.75 -11.72 19.06
C LYS A 186 -16.98 -11.30 19.90
N GLU A 187 -16.95 -10.11 20.48
CA GLU A 187 -18.08 -9.54 21.22
C GLU A 187 -19.30 -9.32 20.32
N LEU A 188 -19.12 -8.67 19.15
CA LEU A 188 -20.18 -8.46 18.18
C LEU A 188 -20.78 -9.77 17.67
N ARG A 189 -19.93 -10.78 17.42
CA ARG A 189 -20.36 -12.09 16.98
C ARG A 189 -21.14 -12.84 18.05
N ALA A 190 -20.75 -12.75 19.31
CA ALA A 190 -21.45 -13.36 20.44
C ALA A 190 -22.81 -12.73 20.71
N ALA A 191 -23.00 -11.46 20.32
CA ALA A 191 -24.24 -10.71 20.47
C ALA A 191 -25.23 -10.88 19.30
N LEU A 192 -24.92 -11.73 18.30
CA LEU A 192 -25.83 -11.96 17.16
C LEU A 192 -27.11 -12.65 17.60
N ASP A 193 -28.25 -12.11 17.16
CA ASP A 193 -29.56 -12.75 17.27
C ASP A 193 -29.87 -13.47 15.96
N PHE A 194 -29.81 -14.79 15.98
CA PHE A 194 -30.06 -15.62 14.80
C PHE A 194 -31.53 -15.74 14.42
N THR A 195 -32.44 -15.05 15.12
CA THR A 195 -33.82 -14.82 14.64
C THR A 195 -33.89 -13.72 13.58
N ASP A 196 -32.84 -12.85 13.51
CA ASP A 196 -32.63 -11.87 12.44
C ASP A 196 -31.87 -12.52 11.29
N PRO A 197 -32.43 -12.61 10.07
CA PRO A 197 -31.78 -13.19 8.90
C PRO A 197 -30.43 -12.54 8.56
N GLU A 198 -30.24 -11.24 8.79
CA GLU A 198 -28.96 -10.54 8.55
C GLU A 198 -27.81 -11.08 9.43
N SER A 199 -28.14 -11.70 10.56
CA SER A 199 -27.15 -12.27 11.47
C SER A 199 -26.34 -13.40 10.82
N ILE A 200 -26.88 -14.07 9.80
CA ILE A 200 -26.16 -15.12 9.05
C ILE A 200 -24.97 -14.49 8.32
N ASP A 201 -25.21 -13.44 7.53
CA ASP A 201 -24.16 -12.76 6.75
C ASP A 201 -23.16 -12.03 7.68
N LYS A 202 -23.66 -11.38 8.74
CA LYS A 202 -22.82 -10.78 9.79
C LYS A 202 -21.89 -11.82 10.42
N ASN A 203 -22.41 -13.02 10.75
CA ASN A 203 -21.58 -14.09 11.32
C ASN A 203 -20.49 -14.59 10.35
N VAL A 204 -20.83 -14.73 9.06
CA VAL A 204 -19.85 -15.09 8.02
C VAL A 204 -18.77 -14.02 7.91
N PHE A 205 -19.15 -12.73 7.87
CA PHE A 205 -18.22 -11.62 7.82
C PHE A 205 -17.31 -11.60 9.05
N TYR A 206 -17.85 -11.75 10.26
CA TYR A 206 -17.04 -11.78 11.49
C TYR A 206 -16.05 -12.95 11.50
N LYS A 207 -16.45 -14.13 10.99
CA LYS A 207 -15.54 -15.27 10.83
C LYS A 207 -14.42 -14.93 9.86
N ALA A 208 -14.72 -14.32 8.71
CA ALA A 208 -13.72 -13.91 7.73
C ALA A 208 -12.72 -12.92 8.33
N VAL A 209 -13.19 -11.91 9.09
CA VAL A 209 -12.31 -10.95 9.78
C VAL A 209 -11.39 -11.66 10.79
N LEU A 210 -11.91 -12.58 11.58
CA LEU A 210 -11.10 -13.34 12.55
C LEU A 210 -10.03 -14.20 11.86
N THR A 211 -10.38 -14.86 10.74
CA THR A 211 -9.43 -15.61 9.90
C THR A 211 -8.29 -14.71 9.41
N VAL A 212 -8.62 -13.50 8.91
CA VAL A 212 -7.60 -12.55 8.46
C VAL A 212 -6.69 -12.08 9.59
N ILE A 213 -7.26 -11.75 10.76
CA ILE A 213 -6.47 -11.34 11.94
C ILE A 213 -5.49 -12.44 12.36
N GLU A 214 -5.93 -13.68 12.37
CA GLU A 214 -5.08 -14.83 12.68
C GLU A 214 -3.95 -14.97 11.65
N ALA A 215 -4.28 -14.94 10.36
CA ALA A 215 -3.30 -15.02 9.28
C ALA A 215 -2.23 -13.92 9.35
N VAL A 216 -2.62 -12.68 9.66
CA VAL A 216 -1.70 -11.56 9.82
C VAL A 216 -0.77 -11.75 11.03
N ARG A 217 -1.32 -12.21 12.16
CA ARG A 217 -0.53 -12.55 13.35
C ARG A 217 0.52 -13.62 13.02
N ASP A 218 0.09 -14.70 12.37
CA ASP A 218 0.95 -15.83 12.07
C ASP A 218 2.01 -15.49 11.02
N PHE A 219 1.70 -14.64 10.07
CA PHE A 219 2.66 -14.06 9.13
C PHE A 219 3.77 -13.26 9.86
N ALA A 220 3.41 -12.39 10.79
CA ALA A 220 4.37 -11.67 11.61
C ALA A 220 5.24 -12.63 12.47
N GLN A 221 4.64 -13.69 13.01
CA GLN A 221 5.37 -14.73 13.76
C GLN A 221 6.38 -15.49 12.89
N ARG A 222 6.08 -15.71 11.59
CA ARG A 222 7.04 -16.30 10.65
C ARG A 222 8.29 -15.42 10.52
N TYR A 223 8.13 -14.08 10.41
CA TYR A 223 9.27 -13.14 10.40
C TYR A 223 10.02 -13.10 11.73
N SER A 224 9.30 -13.20 12.86
CA SER A 224 9.94 -13.30 14.16
C SER A 224 10.89 -14.49 14.25
N LYS A 225 10.44 -15.67 13.79
CA LYS A 225 11.26 -16.90 13.75
C LYS A 225 12.45 -16.74 12.81
N LEU A 226 12.21 -16.24 11.59
CA LEU A 226 13.26 -16.02 10.60
C LEU A 226 14.34 -15.06 11.10
N ALA A 227 13.95 -13.93 11.71
CA ALA A 227 14.89 -12.97 12.29
C ALA A 227 15.74 -13.61 13.40
N LYS A 228 15.14 -14.46 14.23
CA LYS A 228 15.85 -15.22 15.26
C LYS A 228 16.87 -16.20 14.67
N GLU A 229 16.46 -16.96 13.64
CA GLU A 229 17.34 -17.92 12.95
C GLU A 229 18.52 -17.22 12.26
N LEU A 230 18.29 -16.04 11.67
CA LEU A 230 19.35 -15.23 11.10
C LEU A 230 20.28 -14.67 12.18
N ALA A 231 19.75 -14.20 13.31
CA ALA A 231 20.54 -13.71 14.43
C ALA A 231 21.44 -14.79 15.03
N ASP A 232 20.97 -16.04 15.08
CA ASP A 232 21.76 -17.16 15.62
C ASP A 232 22.96 -17.52 14.72
N LYS A 233 22.90 -17.16 13.44
CA LYS A 233 23.96 -17.37 12.43
C LYS A 233 24.84 -16.13 12.22
N GLU A 234 24.38 -14.94 12.66
CA GLU A 234 25.07 -13.68 12.43
C GLU A 234 26.31 -13.53 13.31
N THR A 235 27.39 -13.08 12.72
CA THR A 235 28.69 -12.86 13.36
C THR A 235 28.94 -11.39 13.71
N ASP A 236 28.36 -10.46 12.98
CA ASP A 236 28.41 -9.03 13.31
C ASP A 236 27.51 -8.76 14.52
N ALA A 237 28.12 -8.24 15.60
CA ALA A 237 27.43 -8.06 16.87
C ALA A 237 26.27 -7.04 16.78
N LYS A 238 26.43 -5.97 15.97
CA LYS A 238 25.41 -4.95 15.79
C LYS A 238 24.24 -5.51 14.99
N ARG A 239 24.53 -6.19 13.89
CA ARG A 239 23.48 -6.81 13.04
C ARG A 239 22.73 -7.89 13.80
N LYS A 240 23.43 -8.71 14.58
CA LYS A 240 22.82 -9.72 15.46
C LYS A 240 21.81 -9.10 16.44
N GLU A 241 22.18 -8.01 17.12
CA GLU A 241 21.28 -7.30 18.04
C GLU A 241 20.06 -6.72 17.31
N GLU A 242 20.25 -6.13 16.12
CA GLU A 242 19.15 -5.64 15.28
C GLU A 242 18.17 -6.75 14.89
N LEU A 243 18.67 -7.93 14.50
CA LEU A 243 17.85 -9.10 14.16
C LEU A 243 17.10 -9.64 15.37
N LEU A 244 17.74 -9.69 16.55
CA LEU A 244 17.07 -10.08 17.79
C LEU A 244 15.97 -9.10 18.18
N GLN A 245 16.21 -7.81 18.01
CA GLN A 245 15.19 -6.78 18.23
C GLN A 245 14.05 -6.92 17.22
N MET A 246 14.36 -7.13 15.94
CA MET A 246 13.35 -7.37 14.89
C MET A 246 12.50 -8.59 15.21
N SER A 247 13.11 -9.69 15.69
CA SER A 247 12.39 -10.88 16.14
C SER A 247 11.39 -10.56 17.24
N LYS A 248 11.79 -9.83 18.28
CA LYS A 248 10.90 -9.41 19.38
C LYS A 248 9.77 -8.51 18.90
N ILE A 249 10.06 -7.58 18.01
CA ILE A 249 9.07 -6.66 17.44
C ILE A 249 8.05 -7.42 16.60
N CYS A 250 8.50 -8.28 15.68
CA CYS A 250 7.60 -9.08 14.83
C CYS A 250 6.76 -10.10 15.64
N ALA A 251 7.25 -10.57 16.80
CA ALA A 251 6.46 -11.40 17.70
C ALA A 251 5.27 -10.65 18.32
N LYS A 252 5.33 -9.33 18.37
CA LYS A 252 4.37 -8.46 19.04
C LYS A 252 3.42 -7.75 18.08
N VAL A 253 3.96 -7.02 17.11
CA VAL A 253 3.16 -6.18 16.22
C VAL A 253 2.96 -6.85 14.85
N PRO A 254 1.82 -6.59 14.16
CA PRO A 254 0.74 -5.65 14.46
C PRO A 254 -0.36 -6.20 15.38
N TYR A 255 -0.18 -7.41 15.96
CA TYR A 255 -1.22 -8.02 16.76
C TYR A 255 -1.45 -7.30 18.09
N GLU A 256 -0.39 -7.03 18.86
CA GLU A 256 -0.42 -6.22 20.09
C GLU A 256 -0.23 -4.73 19.76
N PRO A 257 -0.67 -3.79 20.62
CA PRO A 257 -0.39 -2.37 20.50
C PRO A 257 1.11 -2.06 20.40
N ALA A 258 1.46 -1.05 19.62
CA ALA A 258 2.82 -0.54 19.56
C ALA A 258 3.16 0.29 20.81
N ASN A 259 4.38 0.19 21.33
CA ASN A 259 4.85 0.94 22.49
C ASN A 259 6.13 1.77 22.23
N SER A 260 6.73 1.63 21.06
CA SER A 260 7.92 2.36 20.65
C SER A 260 7.79 2.81 19.18
N PHE A 261 8.63 3.75 18.79
CA PHE A 261 8.64 4.24 17.40
C PHE A 261 8.98 3.12 16.41
N ARG A 262 9.94 2.27 16.74
CA ARG A 262 10.33 1.14 15.88
C ARG A 262 9.21 0.09 15.77
N GLU A 263 8.51 -0.22 16.86
CA GLU A 263 7.31 -1.07 16.81
C GLU A 263 6.20 -0.46 15.95
N ALA A 264 5.98 0.84 16.07
CA ALA A 264 4.97 1.55 15.28
C ALA A 264 5.30 1.51 13.77
N VAL A 265 6.56 1.76 13.39
CA VAL A 265 7.00 1.67 11.98
C VAL A 265 6.83 0.25 11.44
N GLN A 266 7.25 -0.77 12.17
CA GLN A 266 7.07 -2.17 11.75
C GLN A 266 5.58 -2.56 11.64
N SER A 267 4.74 -2.09 12.56
CA SER A 267 3.29 -2.34 12.53
C SER A 267 2.64 -1.71 11.30
N VAL A 268 2.94 -0.43 11.03
CA VAL A 268 2.46 0.30 9.85
C VAL A 268 2.91 -0.41 8.58
N TRP A 269 4.18 -0.82 8.51
CA TRP A 269 4.70 -1.52 7.35
C TRP A 269 4.00 -2.86 7.10
N PHE A 270 3.80 -3.69 8.14
CA PHE A 270 3.11 -4.97 7.95
C PHE A 270 1.69 -4.80 7.42
N ILE A 271 0.93 -3.84 7.96
CA ILE A 271 -0.44 -3.59 7.49
C ILE A 271 -0.42 -3.07 6.04
N GLN A 272 0.46 -2.10 5.72
CA GLN A 272 0.62 -1.59 4.36
C GLN A 272 0.97 -2.70 3.38
N LEU A 273 1.95 -3.53 3.74
CA LEU A 273 2.41 -4.66 2.94
C LEU A 273 1.31 -5.69 2.67
N ILE A 274 0.57 -6.08 3.72
CA ILE A 274 -0.48 -7.11 3.61
C ILE A 274 -1.63 -6.61 2.73
N LEU A 275 -2.01 -5.35 2.83
CA LEU A 275 -2.97 -4.73 1.91
C LEU A 275 -2.48 -4.76 0.45
N GLN A 276 -1.18 -4.58 0.23
CA GLN A 276 -0.57 -4.69 -1.10
C GLN A 276 -0.48 -6.15 -1.61
N ILE A 277 -0.41 -7.12 -0.71
CA ILE A 277 -0.48 -8.55 -1.04
C ILE A 277 -1.92 -8.97 -1.33
N GLU A 278 -2.90 -8.43 -0.62
CA GLU A 278 -4.31 -8.75 -0.80
C GLU A 278 -4.89 -8.20 -2.10
N SER A 279 -4.58 -6.95 -2.44
CA SER A 279 -5.19 -6.23 -3.56
C SER A 279 -4.18 -5.84 -4.63
N ASN A 280 -4.55 -5.99 -5.90
CA ASN A 280 -3.79 -5.49 -7.04
C ASN A 280 -3.96 -3.96 -7.27
N GLY A 281 -4.84 -3.31 -6.53
CA GLY A 281 -5.06 -1.88 -6.65
C GLY A 281 -3.84 -1.05 -6.22
N HIS A 282 -3.80 0.20 -6.63
CA HIS A 282 -2.81 1.20 -6.21
C HIS A 282 -3.43 2.25 -5.28
N SER A 283 -2.64 3.20 -4.79
CA SER A 283 -3.10 4.29 -3.92
C SER A 283 -3.55 3.86 -2.51
N LEU A 284 -2.95 2.78 -2.00
CA LEU A 284 -3.01 2.44 -0.58
C LEU A 284 -2.06 3.37 0.16
N SER A 285 -2.61 4.35 0.89
CA SER A 285 -1.86 5.49 1.39
C SER A 285 -1.69 5.48 2.91
N TYR A 286 -0.60 6.07 3.38
CA TYR A 286 -0.22 6.08 4.80
C TYR A 286 -1.04 7.08 5.63
N GLY A 287 -1.77 8.01 5.00
CA GLY A 287 -2.51 9.03 5.73
C GLY A 287 -1.61 10.07 6.39
N ARG A 288 -2.10 10.69 7.47
CA ARG A 288 -1.41 11.73 8.23
C ARG A 288 -0.29 11.15 9.11
N PHE A 289 0.77 10.73 8.46
CA PHE A 289 1.86 9.93 9.07
C PHE A 289 2.51 10.62 10.26
N ASP A 290 2.84 11.90 10.14
CA ASP A 290 3.46 12.67 11.19
C ASP A 290 2.58 12.85 12.44
N GLN A 291 1.24 12.74 12.30
CA GLN A 291 0.33 12.92 13.42
C GLN A 291 0.20 11.65 14.26
N TYR A 292 -0.09 10.51 13.63
CA TYR A 292 -0.30 9.27 14.39
C TYR A 292 1.00 8.59 14.85
N MET A 293 2.14 8.91 14.21
CA MET A 293 3.45 8.41 14.60
C MET A 293 4.14 9.27 15.66
N TYR A 294 3.80 10.58 15.75
CA TYR A 294 4.46 11.53 16.62
C TYR A 294 4.51 11.13 18.11
N PRO A 295 3.43 10.61 18.72
CA PRO A 295 3.48 10.20 20.13
C PRO A 295 4.54 9.12 20.42
N TYR A 296 4.73 8.18 19.51
CA TYR A 296 5.74 7.11 19.62
C TYR A 296 7.15 7.64 19.44
N TYR A 297 7.34 8.54 18.47
CA TYR A 297 8.61 9.22 18.22
C TYR A 297 9.04 10.04 19.44
N MET A 298 8.19 10.93 19.93
CA MET A 298 8.51 11.78 21.07
C MET A 298 8.75 11.01 22.35
N LYS A 299 7.99 9.93 22.57
CA LYS A 299 8.24 9.07 23.72
C LYS A 299 9.64 8.51 23.71
N ASP A 300 10.07 7.92 22.59
CA ASP A 300 11.41 7.29 22.52
C ASP A 300 12.54 8.32 22.49
N ILE A 301 12.35 9.52 21.91
CA ILE A 301 13.28 10.65 22.00
C ILE A 301 13.44 11.12 23.45
N ASN A 302 12.34 11.37 24.15
CA ASN A 302 12.34 11.85 25.53
C ASN A 302 12.93 10.83 26.52
N GLU A 303 12.77 9.55 26.23
CA GLU A 303 13.35 8.45 26.99
C GLU A 303 14.81 8.17 26.60
N GLY A 304 15.36 8.85 25.61
CA GLY A 304 16.73 8.65 25.12
C GLY A 304 16.97 7.29 24.45
N LYS A 305 15.91 6.63 23.98
CA LYS A 305 15.98 5.32 23.32
C LYS A 305 16.40 5.40 21.87
N ILE A 306 16.08 6.50 21.19
CA ILE A 306 16.47 6.80 19.83
C ILE A 306 16.93 8.24 19.71
N THR A 307 17.77 8.51 18.73
CA THR A 307 18.12 9.86 18.26
C THR A 307 17.26 10.23 17.05
N LYS A 308 17.34 11.49 16.64
CA LYS A 308 16.74 11.96 15.38
C LYS A 308 17.34 11.20 14.18
N GLU A 309 18.64 10.93 14.21
CA GLU A 309 19.37 10.19 13.18
C GLU A 309 18.87 8.73 13.07
N ASP A 310 18.64 8.07 14.20
CA ASP A 310 18.05 6.71 14.22
C ASP A 310 16.65 6.69 13.61
N ALA A 311 15.81 7.68 13.94
CA ALA A 311 14.50 7.82 13.36
C ALA A 311 14.55 8.10 11.84
N LEU A 312 15.50 8.95 11.43
CA LEU A 312 15.72 9.29 10.02
C LEU A 312 16.16 8.04 9.23
N GLU A 313 17.10 7.25 9.75
CA GLU A 313 17.54 6.00 9.11
C GLU A 313 16.39 4.98 9.01
N LEU A 314 15.59 4.85 10.07
CA LEU A 314 14.45 3.94 10.08
C LEU A 314 13.37 4.34 9.07
N LEU A 315 13.05 5.64 8.95
CA LEU A 315 12.11 6.14 7.93
C LEU A 315 12.66 5.98 6.52
N THR A 316 13.94 6.24 6.32
CA THR A 316 14.62 6.00 5.05
C THR A 316 14.50 4.54 4.63
N CYS A 317 14.71 3.60 5.57
CA CYS A 317 14.49 2.18 5.34
C CYS A 317 13.04 1.88 4.95
N LEU A 318 12.06 2.48 5.63
CA LEU A 318 10.63 2.33 5.31
C LEU A 318 10.33 2.79 3.88
N TRP A 319 10.89 3.91 3.43
CA TRP A 319 10.64 4.42 2.07
C TRP A 319 11.31 3.55 1.01
N ILE A 320 12.49 3.01 1.26
CA ILE A 320 13.13 2.05 0.37
C ILE A 320 12.28 0.77 0.27
N LYS A 321 11.77 0.26 1.39
CA LYS A 321 10.83 -0.88 1.40
C LYS A 321 9.52 -0.56 0.68
N THR A 322 9.00 0.66 0.81
CA THR A 322 7.82 1.11 0.07
C THR A 322 8.03 1.06 -1.44
N LEU A 323 9.25 1.37 -1.91
CA LEU A 323 9.62 1.25 -3.33
C LEU A 323 9.71 -0.20 -3.82
N THR A 324 9.93 -1.18 -2.94
CA THR A 324 9.98 -2.61 -3.35
C THR A 324 8.62 -3.15 -3.78
N ILE A 325 7.52 -2.49 -3.43
CA ILE A 325 6.17 -2.86 -3.86
C ILE A 325 6.01 -2.62 -5.35
N ASN A 326 5.64 -3.67 -6.07
CA ASN A 326 5.47 -3.62 -7.51
C ASN A 326 4.24 -4.41 -7.96
N LYS A 327 3.63 -4.04 -9.08
CA LYS A 327 2.45 -4.69 -9.64
C LYS A 327 2.48 -4.64 -11.16
N VAL A 328 2.06 -5.72 -11.80
CA VAL A 328 1.96 -5.78 -13.26
C VAL A 328 0.70 -5.08 -13.73
N ARG A 329 0.83 -4.30 -14.81
CA ARG A 329 -0.27 -3.67 -15.52
C ARG A 329 -0.23 -4.10 -16.99
N SER A 330 -1.36 -3.99 -17.70
CA SER A 330 -1.41 -4.22 -19.15
C SER A 330 -0.54 -3.21 -19.90
N GLN A 331 -0.10 -3.54 -21.10
CA GLN A 331 0.65 -2.63 -21.97
C GLN A 331 -0.15 -1.34 -22.26
N SER A 332 -1.45 -1.45 -22.46
CA SER A 332 -2.34 -0.30 -22.68
C SER A 332 -2.35 0.66 -21.48
N HIS A 333 -2.35 0.11 -20.25
CA HIS A 333 -2.25 0.92 -19.04
C HIS A 333 -0.87 1.59 -18.93
N THR A 334 0.21 0.86 -19.25
CA THR A 334 1.58 1.39 -19.24
C THR A 334 1.75 2.56 -20.19
N LEU A 335 1.15 2.51 -21.38
CA LEU A 335 1.20 3.60 -22.35
C LEU A 335 0.60 4.92 -21.81
N SER A 336 -0.36 4.84 -20.90
CA SER A 336 -0.98 6.02 -20.26
C SER A 336 -0.36 6.40 -18.91
N SER A 337 0.32 5.46 -18.22
CA SER A 337 0.81 5.61 -16.85
C SER A 337 2.13 4.88 -16.62
N ALA A 338 3.13 5.15 -17.48
CA ALA A 338 4.45 4.53 -17.38
C ALA A 338 5.13 4.83 -16.03
N GLY A 339 6.05 3.93 -15.61
CA GLY A 339 6.76 4.00 -14.34
C GLY A 339 6.08 3.23 -13.21
N SER A 340 5.00 2.52 -13.48
CA SER A 340 4.23 1.71 -12.53
C SER A 340 4.02 2.39 -11.17
N PRO A 341 3.58 3.66 -11.11
CA PRO A 341 3.47 4.37 -9.86
C PRO A 341 2.40 3.72 -8.98
N MET A 342 2.79 3.38 -7.75
CA MET A 342 1.88 2.80 -6.77
C MET A 342 1.08 3.83 -5.99
N TYR A 343 1.50 5.09 -6.05
CA TYR A 343 0.87 6.24 -5.37
C TYR A 343 0.57 5.99 -3.89
N GLN A 344 1.57 5.51 -3.16
CA GLN A 344 1.49 5.26 -1.73
C GLN A 344 1.75 6.58 -0.98
N ASN A 345 0.71 7.41 -0.85
CA ASN A 345 0.85 8.78 -0.35
C ASN A 345 1.11 8.84 1.16
N VAL A 346 2.05 9.69 1.54
CA VAL A 346 2.31 10.12 2.92
C VAL A 346 1.88 11.57 3.05
N THR A 347 1.03 11.89 4.01
CA THR A 347 0.57 13.26 4.26
C THR A 347 1.14 13.77 5.58
N ILE A 348 1.65 14.99 5.58
CA ILE A 348 2.21 15.65 6.77
C ILE A 348 1.69 17.10 6.90
N GLY A 349 1.82 17.67 8.08
CA GLY A 349 1.40 19.04 8.40
C GLY A 349 -0.12 19.22 8.45
N GLY A 350 -0.59 20.39 8.04
CA GLY A 350 -1.99 20.78 8.06
C GLY A 350 -2.44 21.35 9.39
N GLN A 351 -3.76 21.38 9.60
CA GLN A 351 -4.37 21.92 10.81
C GLN A 351 -4.92 20.82 11.72
N THR A 352 -4.92 21.11 13.01
CA THR A 352 -5.69 20.40 14.04
C THR A 352 -7.15 20.87 14.05
N THR A 353 -8.05 20.16 14.73
CA THR A 353 -9.47 20.52 14.85
C THR A 353 -9.70 21.86 15.57
N ASP A 354 -8.76 22.31 16.42
CA ASP A 354 -8.76 23.63 17.05
C ASP A 354 -8.05 24.71 16.20
N LYS A 355 -7.86 24.44 14.90
CA LYS A 355 -7.34 25.35 13.88
C LYS A 355 -5.89 25.83 14.11
N LYS A 356 -5.15 25.08 14.91
CA LYS A 356 -3.71 25.32 15.09
C LYS A 356 -2.89 24.58 14.04
N ASP A 357 -1.68 25.05 13.83
CA ASP A 357 -0.71 24.33 13.03
C ASP A 357 -0.40 22.95 13.63
N ALA A 358 -0.43 21.92 12.81
CA ALA A 358 -0.15 20.56 13.20
C ALA A 358 1.27 20.09 12.80
N VAL A 359 2.08 20.97 12.26
CA VAL A 359 3.51 20.70 12.01
C VAL A 359 4.19 20.39 13.35
N ASN A 360 5.01 19.35 13.35
CA ASN A 360 5.74 18.88 14.52
C ASN A 360 7.15 18.40 14.12
N GLU A 361 7.97 18.02 15.07
CA GLU A 361 9.37 17.62 14.80
C GLU A 361 9.46 16.44 13.85
N LEU A 362 8.50 15.50 13.91
CA LEU A 362 8.47 14.38 13.00
C LEU A 362 8.12 14.79 11.56
N SER A 363 7.36 15.87 11.36
CA SER A 363 7.09 16.43 10.03
C SER A 363 8.40 16.80 9.31
N PHE A 364 9.36 17.41 10.04
CA PHE A 364 10.70 17.72 9.51
C PHE A 364 11.52 16.45 9.22
N VAL A 365 11.47 15.45 10.09
CA VAL A 365 12.20 14.18 9.88
C VAL A 365 11.65 13.45 8.65
N VAL A 366 10.34 13.40 8.46
CA VAL A 366 9.71 12.81 7.26
C VAL A 366 10.13 13.57 6.02
N LEU A 367 10.04 14.91 6.02
CA LEU A 367 10.44 15.75 4.89
C LEU A 367 11.91 15.50 4.53
N GLN A 368 12.81 15.49 5.52
CA GLN A 368 14.23 15.24 5.35
C GLN A 368 14.50 13.83 4.78
N SER A 369 13.81 12.80 5.29
CA SER A 369 13.98 11.42 4.82
C SER A 369 13.60 11.25 3.36
N VAL A 370 12.52 11.90 2.91
CA VAL A 370 12.10 11.90 1.50
C VAL A 370 13.09 12.68 0.63
N ALA A 371 13.60 13.82 1.11
CA ALA A 371 14.61 14.61 0.40
C ALA A 371 15.93 13.85 0.22
N GLN A 372 16.33 13.02 1.19
CA GLN A 372 17.54 12.20 1.11
C GLN A 372 17.38 11.01 0.16
N THR A 373 16.22 10.32 0.22
CA THR A 373 15.99 9.11 -0.58
C THR A 373 15.74 9.40 -2.04
N ARG A 374 15.01 10.48 -2.39
CA ARG A 374 14.62 10.86 -3.75
C ARG A 374 14.11 9.68 -4.57
N LEU A 375 13.14 8.99 -3.99
CA LEU A 375 12.47 7.86 -4.62
C LEU A 375 11.16 8.32 -5.26
N THR A 376 10.64 7.52 -6.21
CA THR A 376 9.30 7.73 -6.77
C THR A 376 8.19 7.37 -5.79
N GLN A 377 8.52 6.64 -4.74
CA GLN A 377 7.63 6.23 -3.64
C GLN A 377 8.33 6.41 -2.28
N PRO A 378 7.59 6.81 -1.23
CA PRO A 378 6.19 7.25 -1.25
C PRO A 378 6.02 8.62 -1.92
N ASN A 379 4.79 8.91 -2.39
CA ASN A 379 4.42 10.28 -2.72
C ASN A 379 4.27 11.07 -1.44
N LEU A 380 4.85 12.26 -1.37
CA LEU A 380 4.74 13.15 -0.20
C LEU A 380 3.77 14.29 -0.50
N THR A 381 2.80 14.49 0.39
CA THR A 381 1.88 15.61 0.38
C THR A 381 2.03 16.42 1.67
N VAL A 382 2.17 17.73 1.55
CA VAL A 382 2.12 18.68 2.65
C VAL A 382 0.77 19.38 2.63
N ARG A 383 0.07 19.37 3.75
CA ARG A 383 -1.14 20.15 3.94
C ARG A 383 -0.74 21.57 4.36
N TYR A 384 -1.09 22.52 3.51
CA TYR A 384 -0.79 23.94 3.66
C TYR A 384 -1.98 24.71 4.25
N HIS A 385 -1.72 25.71 5.07
CA HIS A 385 -2.64 26.74 5.51
C HIS A 385 -1.89 28.05 5.82
N ALA A 386 -2.59 29.18 5.91
CA ALA A 386 -1.96 30.51 6.05
C ALA A 386 -1.08 30.66 7.30
N ASN A 387 -1.36 29.90 8.37
CA ASN A 387 -0.63 29.96 9.64
C ASN A 387 0.34 28.78 9.82
N ILE A 388 0.74 28.10 8.74
CA ILE A 388 1.73 27.02 8.80
C ILE A 388 3.07 27.57 9.31
N ASP A 389 3.83 26.76 10.05
CA ASP A 389 5.18 27.10 10.47
C ASP A 389 6.02 27.53 9.26
N LYS A 390 6.49 28.78 9.30
CA LYS A 390 7.20 29.37 8.16
C LYS A 390 8.50 28.63 7.86
N HIS A 391 9.22 28.19 8.90
CA HIS A 391 10.47 27.45 8.71
C HIS A 391 10.21 26.12 8.04
N PHE A 392 9.19 25.38 8.47
CA PHE A 392 8.79 24.15 7.82
C PHE A 392 8.41 24.34 6.35
N PHE A 393 7.64 25.40 6.05
CA PHE A 393 7.26 25.69 4.67
C PHE A 393 8.45 26.09 3.80
N ASP A 394 9.40 26.87 4.34
CA ASP A 394 10.65 27.20 3.64
C ASP A 394 11.45 25.91 3.33
N GLU A 395 11.53 24.95 4.27
CA GLU A 395 12.15 23.64 4.04
C GLU A 395 11.41 22.83 2.94
N CYS A 396 10.07 22.88 2.88
CA CYS A 396 9.32 22.27 1.79
C CYS A 396 9.71 22.84 0.43
N ILE A 397 9.90 24.16 0.33
CA ILE A 397 10.36 24.83 -0.89
C ILE A 397 11.78 24.35 -1.28
N GLU A 398 12.68 24.20 -0.31
CA GLU A 398 14.03 23.66 -0.58
C GLU A 398 13.96 22.23 -1.12
N VAL A 399 13.04 21.37 -0.62
CA VAL A 399 12.82 20.04 -1.16
C VAL A 399 12.26 20.10 -2.59
N MET A 400 11.31 20.98 -2.88
CA MET A 400 10.77 21.16 -4.26
C MET A 400 11.87 21.55 -5.26
N LYS A 401 12.84 22.38 -4.84
CA LYS A 401 13.98 22.78 -5.68
C LYS A 401 14.90 21.60 -6.07
N LEU A 402 14.80 20.44 -5.38
CA LEU A 402 15.53 19.24 -5.77
C LEU A 402 15.01 18.63 -7.09
N GLY A 403 13.81 19.01 -7.55
CA GLY A 403 13.29 18.73 -8.90
C GLY A 403 12.74 17.33 -9.12
N PHE A 404 12.37 16.59 -8.05
CA PHE A 404 11.79 15.23 -8.17
C PHE A 404 10.26 15.19 -7.94
N GLY A 405 9.58 16.36 -8.00
CA GLY A 405 8.12 16.46 -7.99
C GLY A 405 7.44 16.36 -6.63
N MET A 406 8.17 16.51 -5.54
CA MET A 406 7.65 16.43 -4.16
C MET A 406 8.16 17.58 -3.31
N PRO A 407 7.42 17.94 -2.22
CA PRO A 407 6.06 17.51 -1.89
C PRO A 407 5.00 18.18 -2.77
N ALA A 408 3.84 17.53 -2.93
CA ALA A 408 2.62 18.17 -3.41
C ALA A 408 2.00 19.00 -2.29
N LEU A 409 1.28 20.08 -2.62
CA LEU A 409 0.62 20.93 -1.64
C LEU A 409 -0.90 20.78 -1.71
N ASN A 410 -1.52 20.50 -0.58
CA ASN A 410 -2.98 20.49 -0.40
C ASN A 410 -3.38 21.67 0.48
N ASN A 411 -4.29 22.53 0.00
CA ASN A 411 -4.73 23.71 0.74
C ASN A 411 -5.90 23.39 1.68
N ASP A 412 -5.63 23.40 2.99
CA ASP A 412 -6.62 23.17 4.03
C ASP A 412 -7.78 24.17 4.03
N GLU A 413 -7.50 25.43 3.65
CA GLU A 413 -8.50 26.50 3.62
C GLU A 413 -9.56 26.28 2.54
N ILE A 414 -9.31 25.42 1.58
CA ILE A 414 -10.22 25.02 0.51
C ILE A 414 -10.82 23.65 0.77
N ILE A 415 -9.98 22.68 1.12
CA ILE A 415 -10.39 21.27 1.21
C ILE A 415 -11.27 21.02 2.43
N ILE A 416 -10.91 21.58 3.60
CA ILE A 416 -11.69 21.39 4.83
C ILE A 416 -13.13 21.94 4.70
N PRO A 417 -13.33 23.21 4.27
CA PRO A 417 -14.69 23.71 4.05
C PRO A 417 -15.46 22.94 2.98
N SER A 418 -14.80 22.45 1.94
CA SER A 418 -15.45 21.63 0.91
C SER A 418 -16.00 20.33 1.51
N PHE A 419 -15.26 19.64 2.37
CA PHE A 419 -15.73 18.45 3.06
C PHE A 419 -16.90 18.73 3.99
N ILE A 420 -16.82 19.82 4.76
CA ILE A 420 -17.92 20.22 5.66
C ILE A 420 -19.17 20.52 4.85
N ASN A 421 -19.05 21.22 3.73
CA ASN A 421 -20.17 21.51 2.83
C ASN A 421 -20.80 20.25 2.21
N TRP A 422 -20.02 19.16 2.06
CA TRP A 422 -20.52 17.84 1.65
C TRP A 422 -21.14 17.02 2.79
N GLY A 423 -21.22 17.59 4.00
CA GLY A 423 -21.80 16.93 5.19
C GLY A 423 -20.83 16.05 5.96
N VAL A 424 -19.53 16.13 5.68
CA VAL A 424 -18.51 15.48 6.51
C VAL A 424 -18.43 16.23 7.83
N LYS A 425 -18.39 15.50 8.96
CA LYS A 425 -18.22 16.11 10.28
C LYS A 425 -16.94 16.93 10.33
N GLU A 426 -16.97 18.07 11.03
CA GLU A 426 -15.83 18.98 11.12
C GLU A 426 -14.56 18.26 11.62
N GLU A 427 -14.66 17.43 12.67
CA GLU A 427 -13.54 16.66 13.21
C GLU A 427 -12.90 15.72 12.17
N ASP A 428 -13.71 15.10 11.31
CA ASP A 428 -13.28 14.21 10.24
C ASP A 428 -12.69 15.02 9.07
N ALA A 429 -13.27 16.17 8.75
CA ALA A 429 -12.75 17.06 7.71
C ALA A 429 -11.33 17.56 8.03
N TYR A 430 -11.05 17.91 9.28
CA TYR A 430 -9.69 18.26 9.71
C TYR A 430 -8.72 17.08 9.70
N ASN A 431 -9.20 15.84 9.69
CA ASN A 431 -8.36 14.64 9.64
C ASN A 431 -8.18 14.08 8.22
N TYR A 432 -8.53 14.82 7.17
CA TYR A 432 -8.31 14.35 5.80
C TYR A 432 -6.83 14.13 5.49
N SER A 433 -6.56 13.23 4.58
CA SER A 433 -5.25 13.02 3.96
C SER A 433 -5.36 12.86 2.46
N ALA A 434 -4.26 13.04 1.75
CA ALA A 434 -4.18 12.64 0.36
C ALA A 434 -4.16 11.11 0.24
N ILE A 435 -4.82 10.60 -0.79
CA ILE A 435 -4.71 9.22 -1.24
C ILE A 435 -4.35 9.21 -2.72
N GLY A 436 -3.45 8.31 -3.09
CA GLY A 436 -3.01 8.24 -4.48
C GLY A 436 -2.29 9.49 -4.93
N CYS A 437 -2.69 9.97 -6.11
CA CYS A 437 -2.06 11.13 -6.74
C CYS A 437 -2.47 12.44 -6.06
N VAL A 438 -3.80 12.68 -5.99
CA VAL A 438 -4.38 13.98 -5.58
C VAL A 438 -5.73 13.84 -4.88
N GLU A 439 -6.29 12.65 -4.81
CA GLU A 439 -7.57 12.42 -4.16
C GLU A 439 -7.43 12.68 -2.66
N THR A 440 -8.54 13.04 -2.03
CA THR A 440 -8.56 13.30 -0.59
C THR A 440 -9.62 12.42 0.09
N ALA A 441 -9.28 11.89 1.26
CA ALA A 441 -10.18 11.07 2.05
C ALA A 441 -9.90 11.23 3.54
N VAL A 442 -10.83 10.77 4.37
CA VAL A 442 -10.66 10.70 5.82
C VAL A 442 -10.17 9.31 6.21
N PRO A 443 -8.95 9.16 6.75
CA PRO A 443 -8.39 7.86 7.11
C PRO A 443 -9.32 7.05 8.01
N GLY A 444 -9.59 5.79 7.63
CA GLY A 444 -10.44 4.86 8.35
C GLY A 444 -11.95 5.18 8.36
N LYS A 445 -12.39 6.23 7.67
CA LYS A 445 -13.80 6.60 7.52
C LYS A 445 -14.34 6.33 6.13
N TRP A 446 -13.49 6.48 5.13
CA TRP A 446 -13.80 6.16 3.74
C TRP A 446 -13.00 4.94 3.30
N GLY A 447 -13.74 3.95 2.81
CA GLY A 447 -13.17 2.84 2.08
C GLY A 447 -12.95 3.22 0.62
N TYR A 448 -13.16 2.24 -0.21
CA TYR A 448 -13.02 2.30 -1.65
C TYR A 448 -13.76 3.45 -2.33
N ARG A 449 -13.09 4.12 -3.28
CA ARG A 449 -13.69 5.05 -4.22
C ARG A 449 -13.73 4.43 -5.62
N CYS A 450 -14.89 4.52 -6.28
CA CYS A 450 -15.07 4.08 -7.66
C CYS A 450 -14.48 5.11 -8.66
N THR A 451 -13.20 5.43 -8.53
CA THR A 451 -12.49 6.29 -9.49
C THR A 451 -11.77 5.45 -10.53
N GLY A 452 -11.72 5.90 -11.78
CA GLY A 452 -11.02 5.21 -12.86
C GLY A 452 -11.60 3.85 -13.23
N MET A 453 -12.90 3.60 -13.03
CA MET A 453 -13.56 2.39 -13.51
C MET A 453 -13.74 2.40 -15.02
N SER A 454 -14.08 3.55 -15.56
CA SER A 454 -14.31 3.75 -16.99
C SER A 454 -13.79 5.10 -17.45
N TYR A 455 -13.49 5.18 -18.72
CA TYR A 455 -13.01 6.40 -19.37
C TYR A 455 -13.82 6.66 -20.61
N ILE A 456 -14.17 7.95 -20.82
CA ILE A 456 -14.77 8.43 -22.07
C ILE A 456 -13.74 9.28 -22.79
N ASN A 457 -13.41 8.90 -24.02
CA ASN A 457 -12.48 9.62 -24.88
C ASN A 457 -13.21 10.72 -25.65
N PHE A 458 -13.39 11.89 -25.05
CA PHE A 458 -14.07 13.03 -25.69
C PHE A 458 -13.46 13.44 -27.04
N PRO A 459 -12.12 13.52 -27.21
CA PRO A 459 -11.55 13.78 -28.54
C PRO A 459 -11.99 12.74 -29.58
N ARG A 460 -12.07 11.45 -29.21
CA ARG A 460 -12.53 10.39 -30.11
C ARG A 460 -14.01 10.54 -30.45
N VAL A 461 -14.85 10.88 -29.46
CA VAL A 461 -16.27 11.23 -29.70
C VAL A 461 -16.40 12.35 -30.73
N LEU A 462 -15.64 13.42 -30.53
CA LEU A 462 -15.65 14.56 -31.46
C LEU A 462 -15.22 14.15 -32.87
N LEU A 463 -14.10 13.43 -33.01
CA LEU A 463 -13.62 12.97 -34.31
C LEU A 463 -14.64 12.09 -35.03
N LEU A 464 -15.30 11.17 -34.34
CA LEU A 464 -16.31 10.32 -34.93
C LEU A 464 -17.58 11.08 -35.30
N SER A 465 -17.96 12.10 -34.53
CA SER A 465 -19.12 12.94 -34.84
C SER A 465 -18.89 13.84 -36.07
N LEU A 466 -17.64 14.26 -36.31
CA LEU A 466 -17.29 15.10 -37.46
C LEU A 466 -17.30 14.35 -38.82
N ILE A 467 -17.28 13.02 -38.81
CA ILE A 467 -17.38 12.20 -40.02
C ILE A 467 -18.74 12.41 -40.71
N HIS A 468 -19.74 12.88 -40.00
CA HIS A 468 -21.10 13.15 -40.50
C HIS A 468 -21.33 14.61 -40.86
N ILE A 469 -20.34 15.46 -40.78
CA ILE A 469 -20.37 16.87 -41.19
C ILE A 469 -19.55 17.04 -42.47
#